data_b7c9dba985116e1ac42559c3ed6e0ccf
#
_entry.id   b7c9dba985116e1ac42559c3ed6e0ccf
#
_cell.length_a   1.000
_cell.length_b   1.000
_cell.length_c   1.000
_cell.angle_alpha   90.00
_cell.angle_beta   90.00
_cell.angle_gamma   90.00
#
_symmetry.space_group_name_H-M   'P 1'
#
loop_
_entity.id
_entity.type
_entity.pdbx_description
1 polymer ?
#
loop_
_entity_poly.entity_id
_entity_poly.type
_entity_poly.pdbx_seq_one_letter_code
_entity_poly.pdbx_strand_id
1 'polypeptide(L)'
;MKMELPLANKSLGQHFLRDSGVIDRICSDFKGQAEAVLEIGPGPGILTEFLALRSKSEGLPFFVIEKDDRFPPYLLQFINDNQITMTDALAVHLSAFFKEKNIDQKNIWLVSNLPYNISTPLLINFLQAPEIKYMTLMFQKEVADKVFPFSTTKNYMGSLLAITQTYFDCKLLCKVPPGAFNPPPKVDSAVLTMSRRETPLVPLSEFHALEKFLRLLFSQKRKQLGGILKASFPLPLIESSFNTLGIPLTIRAEALELNQVIELYRMLKK
;
A
#
# COMPACT_ATOMS: atom_id res chain seq x y z
N MET A 1 0.76 -25.85 -24.35
CA MET A 1 2.14 -26.00 -23.82
C MET A 1 2.37 -24.84 -22.88
N LYS A 2 2.63 -25.05 -21.57
CA LYS A 2 2.92 -23.91 -20.66
C LYS A 2 4.24 -23.28 -21.11
N MET A 3 4.24 -21.96 -21.34
CA MET A 3 5.48 -21.25 -21.66
C MET A 3 6.44 -21.32 -20.48
N GLU A 4 7.72 -21.50 -20.78
CA GLU A 4 8.76 -21.46 -19.75
C GLU A 4 8.87 -20.04 -19.20
N LEU A 5 8.92 -19.91 -17.87
CA LEU A 5 8.99 -18.60 -17.23
C LEU A 5 10.34 -17.93 -17.53
N PRO A 6 10.34 -16.63 -17.85
CA PRO A 6 11.58 -15.90 -18.06
C PRO A 6 12.36 -15.77 -16.74
N LEU A 7 13.67 -15.62 -16.83
CA LEU A 7 14.50 -15.37 -15.66
C LEU A 7 14.06 -14.09 -14.94
N ALA A 8 13.96 -14.15 -13.61
CA ALA A 8 13.60 -13.01 -12.80
C ALA A 8 14.62 -11.86 -12.95
N ASN A 9 14.13 -10.66 -13.21
CA ASN A 9 14.97 -9.47 -13.32
C ASN A 9 15.20 -8.86 -11.93
N LYS A 10 16.45 -8.98 -11.44
CA LYS A 10 16.83 -8.45 -10.12
C LYS A 10 16.67 -6.93 -10.03
N SER A 11 16.89 -6.18 -11.12
CA SER A 11 16.75 -4.72 -11.13
C SER A 11 15.30 -4.28 -10.93
N LEU A 12 14.34 -5.13 -11.31
CA LEU A 12 12.90 -4.92 -11.10
C LEU A 12 12.40 -5.53 -9.78
N GLY A 13 13.28 -6.17 -8.99
CA GLY A 13 12.91 -6.77 -7.71
C GLY A 13 11.99 -7.98 -7.84
N GLN A 14 12.06 -8.73 -8.95
CA GLN A 14 11.14 -9.82 -9.26
C GLN A 14 11.40 -11.07 -8.42
N HIS A 15 10.35 -11.54 -7.76
CA HIS A 15 10.23 -12.82 -7.07
C HIS A 15 8.85 -13.41 -7.40
N PHE A 16 8.82 -14.47 -8.21
CA PHE A 16 7.57 -15.06 -8.66
C PHE A 16 6.98 -15.97 -7.59
N LEU A 17 5.77 -15.65 -7.14
CA LEU A 17 5.05 -16.46 -6.17
C LEU A 17 4.71 -17.82 -6.79
N ARG A 18 4.89 -18.92 -6.04
CA ARG A 18 4.59 -20.28 -6.48
C ARG A 18 3.78 -21.11 -5.48
N ASP A 19 3.63 -20.60 -4.26
CA ASP A 19 2.86 -21.28 -3.22
C ASP A 19 1.37 -21.10 -3.50
N SER A 20 0.70 -22.20 -3.84
CA SER A 20 -0.72 -22.21 -4.19
C SER A 20 -1.63 -21.78 -3.06
N GLY A 21 -1.27 -22.09 -1.80
CA GLY A 21 -2.05 -21.68 -0.63
C GLY A 21 -1.99 -20.18 -0.38
N VAL A 22 -0.85 -19.54 -0.67
CA VAL A 22 -0.72 -18.08 -0.61
C VAL A 22 -1.48 -17.43 -1.77
N ILE A 23 -1.36 -17.97 -2.99
CA ILE A 23 -2.09 -17.50 -4.17
C ILE A 23 -3.59 -17.52 -3.91
N ASP A 24 -4.11 -18.66 -3.42
CA ASP A 24 -5.52 -18.82 -3.11
C ASP A 24 -6.00 -17.79 -2.08
N ARG A 25 -5.26 -17.59 -0.98
CA ARG A 25 -5.59 -16.58 0.04
C ARG A 25 -5.66 -15.17 -0.54
N ILE A 26 -4.71 -14.77 -1.38
CA ILE A 26 -4.70 -13.44 -2.03
C ILE A 26 -5.91 -13.30 -2.94
N CYS A 27 -6.12 -14.25 -3.84
CA CYS A 27 -7.20 -14.19 -4.83
C CYS A 27 -8.60 -14.38 -4.22
N SER A 28 -8.69 -15.00 -3.03
CA SER A 28 -9.94 -15.16 -2.27
C SER A 28 -10.23 -14.02 -1.30
N ASP A 29 -9.32 -13.05 -1.14
CA ASP A 29 -9.52 -11.89 -0.24
C ASP A 29 -10.53 -10.86 -0.77
N PHE A 30 -11.29 -11.23 -1.79
CA PHE A 30 -12.36 -10.43 -2.38
C PHE A 30 -13.48 -10.15 -1.38
N LYS A 31 -13.87 -8.88 -1.23
CA LYS A 31 -14.83 -8.45 -0.22
C LYS A 31 -16.29 -8.44 -0.68
N GLY A 32 -16.57 -8.82 -1.92
CA GLY A 32 -17.93 -8.84 -2.48
C GLY A 32 -18.55 -7.45 -2.75
N GLN A 33 -17.82 -6.38 -2.45
CA GLN A 33 -18.23 -4.99 -2.65
C GLN A 33 -17.37 -4.27 -3.69
N ALA A 34 -16.34 -4.91 -4.20
CA ALA A 34 -15.54 -4.38 -5.31
C ALA A 34 -16.34 -4.49 -6.62
N GLU A 35 -16.20 -3.48 -7.46
CA GLU A 35 -16.91 -3.36 -8.73
C GLU A 35 -15.95 -3.38 -9.93
N ALA A 36 -14.65 -3.34 -9.68
CA ALA A 36 -13.58 -3.58 -10.64
C ALA A 36 -12.30 -4.04 -9.91
N VAL A 37 -11.42 -4.71 -10.63
CA VAL A 37 -10.15 -5.23 -10.10
C VAL A 37 -8.99 -4.64 -10.90
N LEU A 38 -7.95 -4.19 -10.18
CA LEU A 38 -6.68 -3.75 -10.75
C LEU A 38 -5.54 -4.56 -10.16
N GLU A 39 -4.72 -5.20 -10.99
CA GLU A 39 -3.47 -5.82 -10.56
C GLU A 39 -2.28 -4.96 -10.98
N ILE A 40 -1.36 -4.71 -10.05
CA ILE A 40 -0.11 -3.98 -10.30
C ILE A 40 1.06 -4.95 -10.28
N GLY A 41 1.84 -4.96 -11.38
CA GLY A 41 2.99 -5.85 -11.54
C GLY A 41 2.60 -7.32 -11.61
N PRO A 42 1.72 -7.72 -12.55
CA PRO A 42 1.27 -9.11 -12.69
C PRO A 42 2.41 -10.09 -12.98
N GLY A 43 3.53 -9.59 -13.54
CA GLY A 43 4.62 -10.44 -13.98
C GLY A 43 4.15 -11.48 -15.02
N PRO A 44 4.51 -12.75 -14.86
CA PRO A 44 4.08 -13.80 -15.77
C PRO A 44 2.61 -14.26 -15.58
N GLY A 45 1.80 -13.51 -14.78
CA GLY A 45 0.39 -13.78 -14.63
C GLY A 45 0.00 -14.78 -13.54
N ILE A 46 0.83 -14.95 -12.51
CA ILE A 46 0.58 -15.93 -11.44
C ILE A 46 -0.72 -15.65 -10.67
N LEU A 47 -0.96 -14.39 -10.28
CA LEU A 47 -2.24 -13.99 -9.67
C LEU A 47 -3.28 -13.70 -10.74
N THR A 48 -2.87 -13.17 -11.91
CA THR A 48 -3.74 -12.80 -13.03
C THR A 48 -4.63 -13.95 -13.46
N GLU A 49 -4.11 -15.19 -13.56
CA GLU A 49 -4.89 -16.37 -13.92
C GLU A 49 -6.14 -16.53 -13.03
N PHE A 50 -5.98 -16.42 -11.72
CA PHE A 50 -7.07 -16.60 -10.76
C PHE A 50 -7.95 -15.36 -10.67
N LEU A 51 -7.37 -14.16 -10.69
CA LEU A 51 -8.10 -12.90 -10.65
C LEU A 51 -8.98 -12.70 -11.89
N ALA A 52 -8.49 -13.07 -13.08
CA ALA A 52 -9.25 -13.00 -14.32
C ALA A 52 -10.44 -13.96 -14.31
N LEU A 53 -10.25 -15.20 -13.84
CA LEU A 53 -11.36 -16.17 -13.69
C LEU A 53 -12.42 -15.66 -12.72
N ARG A 54 -11.99 -15.13 -11.57
CA ARG A 54 -12.90 -14.55 -10.59
C ARG A 54 -13.64 -13.34 -11.15
N SER A 55 -12.92 -12.38 -11.72
CA SER A 55 -13.53 -11.19 -12.29
C SER A 55 -14.56 -11.53 -13.37
N LYS A 56 -14.27 -12.54 -14.20
CA LYS A 56 -15.22 -13.03 -15.19
C LYS A 56 -16.46 -13.66 -14.56
N SER A 57 -16.31 -14.45 -13.50
CA SER A 57 -17.45 -15.08 -12.81
C SER A 57 -18.36 -14.07 -12.11
N GLU A 58 -17.77 -12.98 -11.59
CA GLU A 58 -18.47 -11.90 -10.88
C GLU A 58 -18.92 -10.75 -11.84
N GLY A 59 -18.60 -10.85 -13.14
CA GLY A 59 -18.91 -9.79 -14.12
C GLY A 59 -18.16 -8.48 -13.90
N LEU A 60 -16.97 -8.53 -13.30
CA LEU A 60 -16.18 -7.35 -12.95
C LEU A 60 -15.17 -7.00 -14.05
N PRO A 61 -15.01 -5.71 -14.40
CA PRO A 61 -13.86 -5.25 -15.17
C PRO A 61 -12.55 -5.60 -14.45
N PHE A 62 -11.57 -6.08 -15.21
CA PHE A 62 -10.25 -6.42 -14.70
C PHE A 62 -9.17 -5.81 -15.58
N PHE A 63 -8.21 -5.13 -14.98
CA PHE A 63 -7.09 -4.48 -15.66
C PHE A 63 -5.78 -4.78 -14.96
N VAL A 64 -4.69 -4.71 -15.72
CA VAL A 64 -3.34 -4.87 -15.18
C VAL A 64 -2.44 -3.72 -15.65
N ILE A 65 -1.48 -3.33 -14.80
CA ILE A 65 -0.40 -2.40 -15.15
C ILE A 65 0.92 -3.14 -14.96
N GLU A 66 1.68 -3.28 -16.06
CA GLU A 66 2.97 -3.98 -16.07
C GLU A 66 4.04 -3.10 -16.73
N LYS A 67 5.26 -3.18 -16.21
CA LYS A 67 6.40 -2.43 -16.75
C LYS A 67 7.33 -3.28 -17.62
N ASP A 68 7.40 -4.58 -17.36
CA ASP A 68 8.30 -5.51 -18.03
C ASP A 68 7.69 -5.98 -19.34
N ASP A 69 8.27 -5.56 -20.45
CA ASP A 69 7.82 -5.84 -21.83
C ASP A 69 7.90 -7.32 -22.24
N ARG A 70 8.50 -8.16 -21.42
CA ARG A 70 8.56 -9.61 -21.63
C ARG A 70 7.27 -10.34 -21.28
N PHE A 71 6.38 -9.72 -20.45
CA PHE A 71 5.22 -10.42 -19.90
C PHE A 71 3.92 -10.38 -20.72
N PRO A 72 3.66 -9.45 -21.65
CA PRO A 72 2.42 -9.49 -22.43
C PRO A 72 2.07 -10.85 -23.02
N PRO A 73 3.00 -11.64 -23.63
CA PRO A 73 2.65 -12.95 -24.18
C PRO A 73 2.14 -13.96 -23.14
N TYR A 74 2.51 -13.79 -21.85
CA TYR A 74 2.02 -14.63 -20.75
C TYR A 74 0.64 -14.16 -20.29
N LEU A 75 0.43 -12.85 -20.16
CA LEU A 75 -0.82 -12.25 -19.71
C LEU A 75 -1.97 -12.48 -20.68
N LEU A 76 -1.68 -12.44 -21.99
CA LEU A 76 -2.64 -12.69 -23.07
C LEU A 76 -3.23 -14.11 -23.07
N GLN A 77 -2.68 -15.04 -22.28
CA GLN A 77 -3.29 -16.35 -22.05
C GLN A 77 -4.54 -16.27 -21.15
N PHE A 78 -4.67 -15.21 -20.35
CA PHE A 78 -5.69 -15.07 -19.32
C PHE A 78 -6.63 -13.90 -19.57
N ILE A 79 -6.14 -12.82 -20.21
CA ILE A 79 -6.86 -11.55 -20.41
C ILE A 79 -6.61 -11.00 -21.81
N ASN A 80 -7.45 -10.06 -22.25
CA ASN A 80 -7.32 -9.41 -23.55
C ASN A 80 -6.29 -8.26 -23.51
N ASP A 81 -5.77 -7.89 -24.67
CA ASP A 81 -4.76 -6.84 -24.81
C ASP A 81 -5.25 -5.47 -24.26
N ASN A 82 -6.50 -5.12 -24.46
CA ASN A 82 -7.08 -3.86 -23.93
C ASN A 82 -7.17 -3.79 -22.40
N GLN A 83 -6.96 -4.91 -21.70
CA GLN A 83 -6.89 -4.99 -20.24
C GLN A 83 -5.46 -4.79 -19.72
N ILE A 84 -4.45 -4.83 -20.59
CA ILE A 84 -3.04 -4.67 -20.26
C ILE A 84 -2.61 -3.23 -20.53
N THR A 85 -2.00 -2.59 -19.56
CA THR A 85 -1.38 -1.27 -19.73
C THR A 85 0.12 -1.40 -19.44
N MET A 86 0.93 -1.23 -20.50
CA MET A 86 2.38 -1.35 -20.42
C MET A 86 3.00 -0.02 -20.02
N THR A 87 3.29 0.14 -18.72
CA THR A 87 3.88 1.37 -18.17
C THR A 87 4.45 1.16 -16.76
N ASP A 88 5.24 2.12 -16.29
CA ASP A 88 5.67 2.16 -14.89
C ASP A 88 4.49 2.61 -14.00
N ALA A 89 4.07 1.77 -13.06
CA ALA A 89 2.97 2.07 -12.14
C ALA A 89 3.22 3.33 -11.28
N LEU A 90 4.49 3.71 -11.04
CA LEU A 90 4.84 4.96 -10.36
C LEU A 90 4.54 6.21 -11.21
N ALA A 91 4.50 6.07 -12.52
CA ALA A 91 4.20 7.18 -13.44
C ALA A 91 2.69 7.33 -13.73
N VAL A 92 1.86 6.38 -13.27
CA VAL A 92 0.42 6.41 -13.53
C VAL A 92 -0.30 7.28 -12.51
N HIS A 93 -1.06 8.25 -13.00
CA HIS A 93 -2.06 8.94 -12.20
C HIS A 93 -3.34 8.09 -12.18
N LEU A 94 -3.57 7.36 -11.08
CA LEU A 94 -4.60 6.30 -11.01
C LEU A 94 -6.02 6.79 -11.30
N SER A 95 -6.46 7.95 -10.77
CA SER A 95 -7.80 8.46 -11.06
C SER A 95 -7.99 8.82 -12.53
N ALA A 96 -6.93 9.29 -13.23
CA ALA A 96 -6.99 9.51 -14.68
C ALA A 96 -7.06 8.18 -15.45
N PHE A 97 -6.30 7.17 -15.01
CA PHE A 97 -6.37 5.81 -15.54
C PHE A 97 -7.76 5.20 -15.37
N PHE A 98 -8.36 5.31 -14.18
CA PHE A 98 -9.71 4.78 -13.94
C PHE A 98 -10.77 5.47 -14.81
N LYS A 99 -10.62 6.76 -15.04
CA LYS A 99 -11.49 7.51 -15.97
C LYS A 99 -11.33 7.04 -17.43
N GLU A 100 -10.09 6.85 -17.89
CA GLU A 100 -9.80 6.31 -19.24
C GLU A 100 -10.42 4.93 -19.44
N LYS A 101 -10.37 4.08 -18.40
CA LYS A 101 -10.96 2.73 -18.43
C LYS A 101 -12.46 2.70 -18.13
N ASN A 102 -13.11 3.84 -17.89
CA ASN A 102 -14.53 3.98 -17.53
C ASN A 102 -14.90 3.20 -16.25
N ILE A 103 -14.02 3.24 -15.24
CA ILE A 103 -14.22 2.62 -13.93
C ILE A 103 -14.00 3.60 -12.75
N ASP A 104 -13.93 4.90 -13.01
CA ASP A 104 -13.74 5.96 -12.02
C ASP A 104 -14.91 6.12 -11.03
N GLN A 105 -16.09 5.58 -11.36
CA GLN A 105 -17.25 5.53 -10.47
C GLN A 105 -17.39 4.20 -9.71
N LYS A 106 -16.39 3.32 -9.81
CA LYS A 106 -16.42 1.97 -9.22
C LYS A 106 -15.55 1.86 -7.99
N ASN A 107 -15.95 0.97 -7.08
CA ASN A 107 -15.12 0.56 -5.95
C ASN A 107 -14.04 -0.40 -6.43
N ILE A 108 -12.79 0.07 -6.50
CA ILE A 108 -11.67 -0.70 -7.01
C ILE A 108 -11.07 -1.58 -5.92
N TRP A 109 -10.86 -2.87 -6.23
CA TRP A 109 -9.98 -3.76 -5.48
C TRP A 109 -8.63 -3.83 -6.19
N LEU A 110 -7.58 -3.34 -5.53
CA LEU A 110 -6.21 -3.38 -6.02
C LEU A 110 -5.46 -4.55 -5.40
N VAL A 111 -4.88 -5.40 -6.24
CA VAL A 111 -4.10 -6.56 -5.83
C VAL A 111 -2.67 -6.43 -6.33
N SER A 112 -1.69 -6.77 -5.52
CA SER A 112 -0.30 -6.79 -5.99
C SER A 112 0.63 -7.62 -5.10
N ASN A 113 1.46 -8.42 -5.75
CA ASN A 113 2.74 -8.83 -5.20
C ASN A 113 3.76 -7.73 -5.50
N LEU A 114 3.84 -6.72 -4.64
CA LEU A 114 4.59 -5.48 -4.90
C LEU A 114 6.08 -5.72 -5.12
N PRO A 115 6.69 -5.10 -6.15
CA PRO A 115 8.14 -5.02 -6.26
C PRO A 115 8.73 -4.36 -5.01
N TYR A 116 9.64 -5.05 -4.31
CA TYR A 116 10.07 -4.64 -2.96
C TYR A 116 10.76 -3.29 -2.91
N ASN A 117 11.51 -2.94 -3.96
CA ASN A 117 12.25 -1.68 -4.07
C ASN A 117 11.36 -0.43 -4.20
N ILE A 118 10.12 -0.58 -4.67
CA ILE A 118 9.17 0.52 -4.91
C ILE A 118 7.85 0.37 -4.16
N SER A 119 7.72 -0.61 -3.28
CA SER A 119 6.47 -0.93 -2.58
C SER A 119 5.93 0.24 -1.74
N THR A 120 6.81 0.98 -1.05
CA THR A 120 6.41 2.16 -0.26
C THR A 120 5.90 3.32 -1.12
N PRO A 121 6.61 3.80 -2.16
CA PRO A 121 6.08 4.85 -3.02
C PRO A 121 4.81 4.42 -3.77
N LEU A 122 4.67 3.15 -4.18
CA LEU A 122 3.41 2.65 -4.76
C LEU A 122 2.26 2.73 -3.75
N LEU A 123 2.47 2.28 -2.51
CA LEU A 123 1.45 2.40 -1.47
C LEU A 123 0.99 3.86 -1.29
N ILE A 124 1.94 4.81 -1.21
CA ILE A 124 1.62 6.24 -1.09
C ILE A 124 0.74 6.72 -2.27
N ASN A 125 1.03 6.28 -3.50
CA ASN A 125 0.20 6.61 -4.66
C ASN A 125 -1.21 6.00 -4.54
N PHE A 126 -1.32 4.75 -4.08
CA PHE A 126 -2.62 4.06 -3.94
C PHE A 126 -3.51 4.73 -2.88
N LEU A 127 -2.91 5.21 -1.79
CA LEU A 127 -3.66 5.92 -0.74
C LEU A 127 -4.37 7.17 -1.26
N GLN A 128 -3.82 7.83 -2.29
CA GLN A 128 -4.33 9.08 -2.87
C GLN A 128 -5.49 8.88 -3.83
N ALA A 129 -5.72 7.69 -4.36
CA ALA A 129 -6.80 7.41 -5.31
C ALA A 129 -8.08 7.04 -4.55
N PRO A 130 -9.11 7.90 -4.52
CA PRO A 130 -10.34 7.67 -3.74
C PRO A 130 -11.17 6.50 -4.22
N GLU A 131 -10.99 6.09 -5.47
CA GLU A 131 -11.65 4.96 -6.12
C GLU A 131 -11.18 3.62 -5.55
N ILE A 132 -9.94 3.54 -5.06
CA ILE A 132 -9.40 2.33 -4.43
C ILE A 132 -10.03 2.18 -3.05
N LYS A 133 -10.95 1.21 -2.92
CA LYS A 133 -11.65 0.90 -1.68
C LYS A 133 -11.02 -0.28 -0.95
N TYR A 134 -10.45 -1.22 -1.69
CA TYR A 134 -9.85 -2.43 -1.14
C TYR A 134 -8.48 -2.64 -1.73
N MET A 135 -7.54 -3.10 -0.90
CA MET A 135 -6.22 -3.50 -1.36
C MET A 135 -5.83 -4.83 -0.70
N THR A 136 -5.22 -5.72 -1.49
CA THR A 136 -4.56 -6.95 -1.01
C THR A 136 -3.13 -6.89 -1.51
N LEU A 137 -2.20 -6.51 -0.62
CA LEU A 137 -0.84 -6.16 -0.99
C LEU A 137 0.18 -7.02 -0.27
N MET A 138 1.12 -7.57 -1.02
CA MET A 138 2.27 -8.27 -0.45
C MET A 138 3.49 -7.35 -0.37
N PHE A 139 4.11 -7.33 0.81
CA PHE A 139 5.31 -6.56 1.13
C PHE A 139 6.39 -7.48 1.71
N GLN A 140 7.66 -7.01 1.69
CA GLN A 140 8.63 -7.55 2.63
C GLN A 140 8.13 -7.35 4.07
N LYS A 141 8.40 -8.33 4.95
CA LYS A 141 7.93 -8.33 6.34
C LYS A 141 8.22 -7.01 7.08
N GLU A 142 9.43 -6.47 6.93
CA GLU A 142 9.81 -5.20 7.56
C GLU A 142 8.97 -4.02 7.09
N VAL A 143 8.58 -3.99 5.80
CA VAL A 143 7.72 -2.93 5.26
C VAL A 143 6.29 -3.14 5.73
N ALA A 144 5.79 -4.38 5.70
CA ALA A 144 4.46 -4.72 6.20
C ALA A 144 4.30 -4.34 7.68
N ASP A 145 5.30 -4.59 8.53
CA ASP A 145 5.32 -4.18 9.94
C ASP A 145 5.30 -2.66 10.14
N LYS A 146 5.82 -1.88 9.16
CA LYS A 146 5.74 -0.41 9.18
C LYS A 146 4.37 0.11 8.72
N VAL A 147 3.64 -0.65 7.94
CA VAL A 147 2.27 -0.33 7.49
C VAL A 147 1.24 -0.73 8.55
N PHE A 148 1.38 -1.92 9.08
CA PHE A 148 0.52 -2.50 10.10
C PHE A 148 1.34 -3.44 11.00
N PRO A 149 1.65 -3.04 12.25
CA PRO A 149 2.47 -3.84 13.16
C PRO A 149 1.76 -5.13 13.56
N PHE A 150 2.32 -6.27 13.21
CA PHE A 150 1.78 -7.59 13.55
C PHE A 150 2.83 -8.53 14.15
N SER A 151 4.10 -8.16 14.11
CA SER A 151 5.20 -9.04 14.55
C SER A 151 5.84 -8.61 15.87
N THR A 152 5.52 -7.43 16.39
CA THR A 152 6.11 -6.87 17.62
C THR A 152 5.03 -6.59 18.67
N THR A 153 5.39 -6.80 19.95
CA THR A 153 4.52 -6.43 21.10
C THR A 153 4.54 -4.91 21.38
N LYS A 154 5.49 -4.17 20.80
CA LYS A 154 5.60 -2.71 20.90
C LYS A 154 5.30 -2.09 19.54
N ASN A 155 4.13 -1.46 19.45
CA ASN A 155 3.77 -0.68 18.29
C ASN A 155 4.50 0.66 18.35
N TYR A 156 5.53 0.82 17.53
CA TYR A 156 6.17 2.11 17.37
C TYR A 156 5.47 2.86 16.24
N MET A 157 4.93 4.03 16.56
CA MET A 157 4.37 4.93 15.56
C MET A 157 5.43 5.32 14.53
N GLY A 158 5.04 5.40 13.27
CA GLY A 158 5.88 5.82 12.16
C GLY A 158 5.06 6.49 11.07
N SER A 159 5.74 7.21 10.18
CA SER A 159 5.05 7.97 9.12
C SER A 159 4.18 7.08 8.22
N LEU A 160 4.68 5.89 7.86
CA LEU A 160 3.95 4.97 6.96
C LEU A 160 2.73 4.37 7.67
N LEU A 161 2.86 3.99 8.94
CA LEU A 161 1.73 3.54 9.76
C LEU A 161 0.68 4.64 9.88
N ALA A 162 1.09 5.85 10.29
CA ALA A 162 0.19 6.97 10.53
C ALA A 162 -0.59 7.36 9.26
N ILE A 163 0.10 7.53 8.12
CA ILE A 163 -0.57 7.90 6.88
C ILE A 163 -1.50 6.80 6.37
N THR A 164 -1.08 5.53 6.46
CA THR A 164 -1.91 4.43 6.00
C THR A 164 -3.18 4.30 6.84
N GLN A 165 -3.05 4.29 8.17
CA GLN A 165 -4.20 4.12 9.06
C GLN A 165 -5.09 5.38 9.16
N THR A 166 -4.65 6.52 8.66
CA THR A 166 -5.51 7.69 8.46
C THR A 166 -6.61 7.41 7.41
N TYR A 167 -6.29 6.60 6.40
CA TYR A 167 -7.17 6.37 5.25
C TYR A 167 -7.69 4.94 5.13
N PHE A 168 -7.02 3.95 5.73
CA PHE A 168 -7.37 2.53 5.62
C PHE A 168 -7.32 1.81 6.95
N ASP A 169 -8.26 0.89 7.13
CA ASP A 169 -8.17 -0.18 8.13
C ASP A 169 -7.36 -1.33 7.53
N CYS A 170 -6.38 -1.82 8.29
CA CYS A 170 -5.44 -2.84 7.84
C CYS A 170 -5.54 -4.10 8.69
N LYS A 171 -5.32 -5.27 8.07
CA LYS A 171 -5.22 -6.57 8.75
C LYS A 171 -4.13 -7.41 8.10
N LEU A 172 -3.49 -8.27 8.87
CA LEU A 172 -2.62 -9.32 8.34
C LEU A 172 -3.49 -10.42 7.71
N LEU A 173 -3.30 -10.67 6.40
CA LEU A 173 -3.92 -11.80 5.73
C LEU A 173 -3.12 -13.09 5.96
N CYS A 174 -1.81 -13.05 5.64
CA CYS A 174 -0.91 -14.16 5.90
C CYS A 174 0.56 -13.73 5.92
N LYS A 175 1.41 -14.54 6.58
CA LYS A 175 2.86 -14.49 6.46
C LYS A 175 3.29 -15.39 5.31
N VAL A 176 4.36 -15.01 4.60
CA VAL A 176 4.83 -15.71 3.40
C VAL A 176 6.34 -15.95 3.52
N PRO A 177 6.78 -17.21 3.66
CA PRO A 177 8.20 -17.54 3.77
C PRO A 177 8.91 -17.42 2.42
N PRO A 178 10.24 -17.25 2.39
CA PRO A 178 11.03 -17.16 1.15
C PRO A 178 10.82 -18.33 0.20
N GLY A 179 10.60 -19.54 0.72
CA GLY A 179 10.34 -20.74 -0.06
C GLY A 179 9.08 -20.71 -0.91
N ALA A 180 8.17 -19.74 -0.67
CA ALA A 180 6.98 -19.54 -1.48
C ALA A 180 7.26 -18.89 -2.85
N PHE A 181 8.50 -18.47 -3.12
CA PHE A 181 8.89 -17.75 -4.34
C PHE A 181 9.96 -18.47 -5.14
N ASN A 182 10.07 -18.13 -6.43
CA ASN A 182 11.16 -18.51 -7.31
C ASN A 182 11.60 -17.30 -8.16
N PRO A 183 12.87 -16.81 -8.03
CA PRO A 183 13.82 -17.16 -6.96
C PRO A 183 13.35 -16.68 -5.58
N PRO A 184 13.80 -17.35 -4.50
CA PRO A 184 13.43 -16.96 -3.14
C PRO A 184 14.05 -15.60 -2.77
N PRO A 185 13.30 -14.69 -2.09
CA PRO A 185 13.86 -13.50 -1.48
C PRO A 185 14.72 -13.88 -0.26
N LYS A 186 15.51 -12.92 0.22
CA LYS A 186 16.36 -13.12 1.42
C LYS A 186 15.59 -12.98 2.75
N VAL A 187 14.37 -12.48 2.71
CA VAL A 187 13.56 -12.13 3.89
C VAL A 187 12.13 -12.64 3.72
N ASP A 188 11.45 -12.84 4.84
CA ASP A 188 10.02 -13.13 4.84
C ASP A 188 9.21 -11.99 4.23
N SER A 189 8.02 -12.33 3.75
CA SER A 189 7.02 -11.40 3.26
C SER A 189 5.75 -11.53 4.08
N ALA A 190 4.85 -10.57 3.92
CA ALA A 190 3.50 -10.63 4.48
C ALA A 190 2.50 -9.99 3.53
N VAL A 191 1.30 -10.53 3.51
CA VAL A 191 0.17 -9.98 2.78
C VAL A 191 -0.73 -9.25 3.76
N LEU A 192 -1.03 -8.01 3.44
CA LEU A 192 -1.99 -7.19 4.17
C LEU A 192 -3.27 -7.03 3.34
N THR A 193 -4.41 -7.16 3.98
CA THR A 193 -5.70 -6.72 3.47
C THR A 193 -6.04 -5.37 4.05
N MET A 194 -6.52 -4.45 3.23
CA MET A 194 -6.76 -3.07 3.58
C MET A 194 -8.10 -2.62 3.02
N SER A 195 -8.91 -1.97 3.87
CA SER A 195 -10.21 -1.42 3.47
C SER A 195 -10.23 0.08 3.74
N ARG A 196 -10.60 0.88 2.73
CA ARG A 196 -10.67 2.33 2.87
C ARG A 196 -11.73 2.72 3.90
N ARG A 197 -11.37 3.63 4.79
CA ARG A 197 -12.30 4.20 5.77
C ARG A 197 -13.38 5.00 5.04
N GLU A 198 -14.63 4.82 5.42
CA GLU A 198 -15.73 5.67 4.95
C GLU A 198 -15.50 7.13 5.37
N THR A 199 -15.06 7.30 6.62
CA THR A 199 -14.67 8.60 7.17
C THR A 199 -13.18 8.56 7.52
N PRO A 200 -12.31 9.14 6.66
CA PRO A 200 -10.89 9.21 6.95
C PRO A 200 -10.62 10.17 8.13
N LEU A 201 -9.55 9.90 8.88
CA LEU A 201 -9.18 10.75 10.03
C LEU A 201 -8.76 12.17 9.61
N VAL A 202 -8.27 12.33 8.38
CA VAL A 202 -7.93 13.63 7.76
C VAL A 202 -8.49 13.60 6.33
N PRO A 203 -9.12 14.69 5.84
CA PRO A 203 -9.62 14.76 4.47
C PRO A 203 -8.55 14.46 3.43
N LEU A 204 -8.90 13.76 2.34
CA LEU A 204 -7.95 13.42 1.29
C LEU A 204 -7.35 14.66 0.58
N SER A 205 -8.08 15.77 0.56
CA SER A 205 -7.58 17.07 0.07
C SER A 205 -6.38 17.61 0.88
N GLU A 206 -6.18 17.12 2.09
CA GLU A 206 -5.06 17.47 2.96
C GLU A 206 -3.93 16.44 2.93
N PHE A 207 -3.99 15.43 2.05
CA PHE A 207 -3.04 14.30 2.02
C PHE A 207 -1.58 14.76 1.99
N HIS A 208 -1.23 15.66 1.08
CA HIS A 208 0.15 16.14 0.94
C HIS A 208 0.62 16.98 2.14
N ALA A 209 -0.29 17.76 2.75
CA ALA A 209 0.02 18.51 3.95
C ALA A 209 0.29 17.58 5.13
N LEU A 210 -0.55 16.55 5.31
CA LEU A 210 -0.34 15.50 6.31
C LEU A 210 0.96 14.73 6.05
N GLU A 211 1.21 14.31 4.82
CA GLU A 211 2.45 13.58 4.46
C GLU A 211 3.71 14.40 4.83
N LYS A 212 3.71 15.69 4.47
CA LYS A 212 4.81 16.61 4.82
C LYS A 212 4.99 16.75 6.34
N PHE A 213 3.89 16.87 7.07
CA PHE A 213 3.90 16.93 8.53
C PHE A 213 4.46 15.63 9.15
N LEU A 214 4.02 14.47 8.67
CA LEU A 214 4.50 13.17 9.14
C LEU A 214 6.00 12.98 8.84
N ARG A 215 6.46 13.40 7.67
CA ARG A 215 7.91 13.38 7.33
C ARG A 215 8.72 14.23 8.29
N LEU A 216 8.23 15.42 8.68
CA LEU A 216 8.86 16.27 9.70
C LEU A 216 8.84 15.55 11.06
N LEU A 217 7.68 15.07 11.51
CA LEU A 217 7.46 14.47 12.82
C LEU A 217 8.40 13.29 13.07
N PHE A 218 8.57 12.42 12.07
CA PHE A 218 9.38 11.20 12.14
C PHE A 218 10.80 11.34 11.54
N SER A 219 11.24 12.57 11.24
CA SER A 219 12.56 12.82 10.61
C SER A 219 13.75 12.40 11.48
N GLN A 220 13.60 12.43 12.80
CA GLN A 220 14.71 12.22 13.73
C GLN A 220 14.31 11.30 14.91
N LYS A 221 14.39 9.98 14.69
CA LYS A 221 13.93 8.93 15.64
C LYS A 221 14.44 9.08 17.08
N ARG A 222 15.68 9.57 17.28
CA ARG A 222 16.30 9.67 18.60
C ARG A 222 16.06 11.00 19.31
N LYS A 223 15.50 12.01 18.65
CA LYS A 223 15.25 13.33 19.26
C LYS A 223 13.86 13.42 19.89
N GLN A 224 13.76 14.25 20.91
CA GLN A 224 12.49 14.65 21.50
C GLN A 224 11.69 15.46 20.50
N LEU A 225 10.38 15.23 20.49
CA LEU A 225 9.46 15.80 19.50
C LEU A 225 9.41 17.33 19.54
N GLY A 226 9.40 17.93 20.75
CA GLY A 226 9.44 19.39 20.91
C GLY A 226 10.65 20.02 20.20
N GLY A 227 11.82 19.37 20.25
CA GLY A 227 13.02 19.83 19.54
C GLY A 227 12.92 19.76 18.02
N ILE A 228 12.19 18.76 17.49
CA ILE A 228 11.94 18.63 16.04
C ILE A 228 10.99 19.72 15.55
N LEU A 229 9.90 19.95 16.29
CA LEU A 229 8.85 20.87 15.91
C LEU A 229 9.25 22.36 15.98
N LYS A 230 10.17 22.72 16.89
CA LYS A 230 10.68 24.09 17.02
C LYS A 230 11.26 24.69 15.75
N ALA A 231 11.75 23.86 14.82
CA ALA A 231 12.27 24.31 13.55
C ALA A 231 11.18 24.83 12.58
N SER A 232 9.90 24.50 12.85
CA SER A 232 8.79 24.80 11.92
C SER A 232 7.61 25.50 12.59
N PHE A 233 7.50 25.47 13.91
CA PHE A 233 6.36 26.01 14.66
C PHE A 233 6.79 26.85 15.88
N PRO A 234 6.03 27.90 16.24
CA PRO A 234 6.28 28.70 17.44
C PRO A 234 6.21 27.84 18.72
N LEU A 235 7.14 28.08 19.64
CA LEU A 235 7.22 27.32 20.91
C LEU A 235 5.91 27.37 21.73
N PRO A 236 5.24 28.54 21.91
CA PRO A 236 3.99 28.59 22.63
C PRO A 236 2.88 27.70 22.05
N LEU A 237 2.84 27.57 20.70
CA LEU A 237 1.87 26.70 20.01
C LEU A 237 2.19 25.22 20.26
N ILE A 238 3.46 24.85 20.25
CA ILE A 238 3.90 23.47 20.56
C ILE A 238 3.52 23.12 22.01
N GLU A 239 3.87 23.99 22.97
CA GLU A 239 3.57 23.78 24.39
C GLU A 239 2.07 23.67 24.66
N SER A 240 1.28 24.58 24.09
CA SER A 240 -0.19 24.53 24.18
C SER A 240 -0.75 23.22 23.61
N SER A 241 -0.28 22.80 22.43
CA SER A 241 -0.72 21.55 21.81
C SER A 241 -0.36 20.33 22.67
N PHE A 242 0.85 20.29 23.23
CA PHE A 242 1.29 19.17 24.07
C PHE A 242 0.50 19.10 25.38
N ASN A 243 0.23 20.24 25.99
CA ASN A 243 -0.60 20.33 27.20
C ASN A 243 -2.04 19.83 26.92
N THR A 244 -2.63 20.27 25.80
CA THR A 244 -3.98 19.83 25.38
C THR A 244 -4.06 18.32 25.16
N LEU A 245 -3.00 17.73 24.60
CA LEU A 245 -2.92 16.27 24.33
C LEU A 245 -2.45 15.45 25.54
N GLY A 246 -2.08 16.09 26.64
CA GLY A 246 -1.54 15.40 27.81
C GLY A 246 -0.22 14.67 27.56
N ILE A 247 0.59 15.16 26.62
CA ILE A 247 1.87 14.54 26.25
C ILE A 247 3.06 15.37 26.78
N PRO A 248 4.10 14.72 27.32
CA PRO A 248 5.25 15.43 27.85
C PRO A 248 6.12 16.03 26.75
N LEU A 249 6.76 17.18 26.99
CA LEU A 249 7.70 17.80 26.03
C LEU A 249 8.89 16.90 25.65
N THR A 250 9.20 15.92 26.50
CA THR A 250 10.28 14.95 26.30
C THR A 250 9.89 13.76 25.43
N ILE A 251 8.61 13.64 25.03
CA ILE A 251 8.14 12.51 24.20
C ILE A 251 8.90 12.42 22.88
N ARG A 252 9.06 11.21 22.38
CA ARG A 252 9.53 10.96 21.01
C ARG A 252 8.35 10.65 20.10
N ALA A 253 8.46 10.98 18.81
CA ALA A 253 7.39 10.77 17.84
C ALA A 253 6.89 9.31 17.79
N GLU A 254 7.80 8.35 17.93
CA GLU A 254 7.48 6.92 17.92
C GLU A 254 6.64 6.42 19.11
N ALA A 255 6.54 7.22 20.17
CA ALA A 255 5.75 6.89 21.37
C ALA A 255 4.34 7.50 21.34
N LEU A 256 4.00 8.26 20.29
CA LEU A 256 2.66 8.81 20.11
C LEU A 256 1.66 7.72 19.68
N GLU A 257 0.42 7.87 20.05
CA GLU A 257 -0.71 7.15 19.48
C GLU A 257 -1.20 7.84 18.19
N LEU A 258 -1.89 7.09 17.32
CA LEU A 258 -2.40 7.64 16.06
C LEU A 258 -3.26 8.88 16.27
N ASN A 259 -4.19 8.84 17.24
CA ASN A 259 -5.05 9.97 17.54
C ASN A 259 -4.25 11.21 17.96
N GLN A 260 -3.19 11.03 18.77
CA GLN A 260 -2.30 12.14 19.18
C GLN A 260 -1.55 12.73 17.97
N VAL A 261 -1.12 11.91 17.03
CA VAL A 261 -0.48 12.36 15.77
C VAL A 261 -1.45 13.20 14.95
N ILE A 262 -2.70 12.75 14.79
CA ILE A 262 -3.71 13.44 14.00
C ILE A 262 -4.15 14.76 14.67
N GLU A 263 -4.39 14.76 15.98
CA GLU A 263 -4.74 15.99 16.69
C GLU A 263 -3.58 17.00 16.70
N LEU A 264 -2.35 16.54 16.84
CA LEU A 264 -1.17 17.39 16.74
C LEU A 264 -1.04 18.02 15.34
N TYR A 265 -1.33 17.23 14.27
CA TYR A 265 -1.43 17.77 12.91
C TYR A 265 -2.49 18.87 12.82
N ARG A 266 -3.70 18.64 13.35
CA ARG A 266 -4.81 19.61 13.30
C ARG A 266 -4.50 20.91 14.02
N MET A 267 -3.81 20.83 15.17
CA MET A 267 -3.44 21.99 15.97
C MET A 267 -2.30 22.80 15.34
N LEU A 268 -1.35 22.13 14.67
CA LEU A 268 -0.15 22.74 14.10
C LEU A 268 -0.31 23.13 12.62
N LYS A 269 -1.32 22.59 11.90
CA LYS A 269 -1.56 23.01 10.52
C LYS A 269 -2.00 24.48 10.51
N LYS A 270 -1.41 25.22 9.62
CA LYS A 270 -1.80 26.61 9.34
C LYS A 270 -2.86 26.66 8.25
#